data_91528e61e05c6c0f5a7ffb5bb514424c
#
_entry.id   91528e61e05c6c0f5a7ffb5bb514424c
#
_cell.length_a   1.000
_cell.length_b   1.000
_cell.length_c   1.000
_cell.angle_alpha   90.00
_cell.angle_beta   90.00
_cell.angle_gamma   90.00
#
_symmetry.space_group_name_H-M   'P 1'
#
loop_
_entity.id
_entity.type
_entity.pdbx_description
1 polymer ?
#
loop_
_entity_poly.entity_id
_entity_poly.type
_entity_poly.pdbx_seq_one_letter_code
_entity_poly.pdbx_strand_id
1 'polypeptide(L)'
;MTDADTLSKLTRINGRYGMFHRLTAEADTGDADFLFSAKDNLVSKDFETTAGSRILEGYHPVFDATPIARMRGAGGMLIGKTNMDEFGFGTFSANSAFEVPKNPFDTDRSCGGSSGGSACAAAVIDDHVSLGVSTGGSICCPASFCGVYGIAPTYGRVSRYGLVDYGNSLDKVGLLAADPAKLGRYMRVIAGRDERDPTSCAQPDFEMTNCRIEAVAVPDEAVENVSADVSRAFESALESLQSMGVEIERVSMPELKYAMPAYYVLAASEASTNLARYVGMRYGKQDGDLTQGFDEYFTSIRSRYFGEEVKRRVLLGTYTRMAGFRDRYYAKALQVRMLIIDAYRKQFRTHDAVLTPTMPFVSPRFEDISEMSPIETYKADCLTVPPNLAGAPHLSCPCGYDENCMPIGMQFVTDHWREDLLLNMAEDWGKSFDVRRPEVLI
;
A
#
# COMPACT_ATOMS: atom_id res chain seq x y z
N MET A 1 -30.26 8.88 2.70
CA MET A 1 -30.41 7.64 3.51
C MET A 1 -30.27 8.04 4.97
N THR A 2 -31.03 7.42 5.88
CA THR A 2 -30.86 7.68 7.32
C THR A 2 -29.53 7.05 7.77
N ASP A 3 -28.79 7.71 8.64
CA ASP A 3 -27.45 7.30 9.10
C ASP A 3 -27.40 5.88 9.67
N ALA A 4 -28.48 5.44 10.35
CA ALA A 4 -28.62 4.07 10.87
C ALA A 4 -28.68 3.00 9.76
N ASP A 5 -29.25 3.32 8.60
CA ASP A 5 -29.31 2.40 7.44
C ASP A 5 -27.90 2.20 6.84
N THR A 6 -27.13 3.28 6.72
CA THR A 6 -25.75 3.24 6.22
C THR A 6 -24.84 2.40 7.13
N LEU A 7 -24.90 2.62 8.44
CA LEU A 7 -24.11 1.86 9.41
C LEU A 7 -24.48 0.36 9.41
N SER A 8 -25.78 0.05 9.33
CA SER A 8 -26.28 -1.34 9.22
C SER A 8 -25.75 -2.03 7.96
N LYS A 9 -25.75 -1.33 6.82
CA LYS A 9 -25.20 -1.83 5.56
C LYS A 9 -23.69 -2.05 5.65
N LEU A 10 -22.94 -1.08 6.19
CA LEU A 10 -21.48 -1.19 6.41
C LEU A 10 -21.15 -2.40 7.31
N THR A 11 -21.86 -2.59 8.40
CA THR A 11 -21.68 -3.72 9.31
C THR A 11 -21.92 -5.05 8.64
N ARG A 12 -23.02 -5.17 7.86
CA ARG A 12 -23.36 -6.39 7.12
C ARG A 12 -22.28 -6.73 6.08
N ILE A 13 -21.81 -5.75 5.33
CA ILE A 13 -20.82 -5.96 4.27
C ILE A 13 -19.44 -6.20 4.87
N ASN A 14 -19.11 -5.57 6.00
CA ASN A 14 -17.90 -5.93 6.74
C ASN A 14 -17.92 -7.39 7.20
N GLY A 15 -19.06 -7.90 7.65
CA GLY A 15 -19.24 -9.34 7.96
C GLY A 15 -19.00 -10.27 6.78
N ARG A 16 -19.23 -9.81 5.52
CA ARG A 16 -18.92 -10.58 4.29
C ARG A 16 -17.44 -10.53 3.93
N TYR A 17 -16.83 -9.35 3.97
CA TYR A 17 -15.51 -9.12 3.39
C TYR A 17 -14.39 -8.95 4.42
N GLY A 18 -14.68 -8.70 5.71
CA GLY A 18 -13.66 -8.49 6.73
C GLY A 18 -12.74 -7.30 6.47
N MET A 19 -13.23 -6.27 5.77
CA MET A 19 -12.41 -5.14 5.34
C MET A 19 -12.03 -4.18 6.46
N PHE A 20 -12.83 -4.09 7.52
CA PHE A 20 -12.57 -3.25 8.69
C PHE A 20 -12.26 -4.06 9.94
N HIS A 21 -11.19 -3.70 10.60
CA HIS A 21 -10.89 -4.14 11.96
C HIS A 21 -11.77 -3.44 12.99
N ARG A 22 -11.99 -2.13 12.79
CA ARG A 22 -12.89 -1.31 13.61
C ARG A 22 -13.75 -0.43 12.71
N LEU A 23 -15.06 -0.46 12.93
CA LEU A 23 -16.03 0.47 12.37
C LEU A 23 -16.45 1.48 13.41
N THR A 24 -16.86 2.67 12.99
CA THR A 24 -17.48 3.65 13.87
C THR A 24 -18.76 3.09 14.48
N ALA A 25 -18.98 3.41 15.75
CA ALA A 25 -20.26 3.12 16.43
C ALA A 25 -21.26 4.29 16.30
N GLU A 26 -20.79 5.45 15.83
CA GLU A 26 -21.61 6.64 15.65
C GLU A 26 -22.45 6.52 14.39
N ALA A 27 -23.77 6.58 14.56
CA ALA A 27 -24.71 6.56 13.45
C ALA A 27 -24.88 7.93 12.79
N ASP A 28 -24.30 8.98 13.36
CA ASP A 28 -24.43 10.36 12.88
C ASP A 28 -23.31 10.71 11.90
N THR A 29 -23.57 10.47 10.60
CA THR A 29 -22.75 10.97 9.51
C THR A 29 -23.09 12.42 9.15
N GLY A 30 -23.99 13.03 9.86
CA GLY A 30 -24.84 14.23 9.68
C GLY A 30 -24.28 15.37 8.86
N ASP A 31 -23.10 15.85 9.12
CA ASP A 31 -22.52 17.03 8.45
C ASP A 31 -21.23 16.71 7.68
N ALA A 32 -20.91 15.43 7.42
CA ALA A 32 -19.69 15.08 6.70
C ALA A 32 -19.86 15.28 5.19
N ASP A 33 -18.93 16.00 4.59
CA ASP A 33 -18.91 16.22 3.13
C ASP A 33 -18.55 14.94 2.36
N PHE A 34 -17.83 13.99 3.00
CA PHE A 34 -17.46 12.70 2.43
C PHE A 34 -17.05 11.69 3.51
N LEU A 35 -17.09 10.40 3.15
CA LEU A 35 -16.66 9.30 4.00
C LEU A 35 -15.29 8.78 3.57
N PHE A 36 -14.42 8.48 4.56
CA PHE A 36 -13.14 7.85 4.28
C PHE A 36 -12.78 6.79 5.32
N SER A 37 -11.89 5.88 4.95
CA SER A 37 -11.29 4.90 5.85
C SER A 37 -9.77 5.03 5.89
N ALA A 38 -9.14 4.43 6.90
CA ALA A 38 -7.70 4.48 7.06
C ALA A 38 -7.14 3.10 7.46
N LYS A 39 -6.03 2.72 6.83
CA LYS A 39 -5.28 1.53 7.20
C LYS A 39 -4.93 1.56 8.69
N ASP A 40 -5.03 0.41 9.36
CA ASP A 40 -4.94 0.35 10.83
C ASP A 40 -3.56 0.66 11.42
N ASN A 41 -2.56 0.95 10.60
CA ASN A 41 -1.28 1.50 11.04
C ASN A 41 -1.21 3.04 11.05
N LEU A 42 -2.28 3.75 10.67
CA LEU A 42 -2.41 5.20 10.84
C LEU A 42 -3.18 5.47 12.15
N VAL A 43 -2.55 6.09 13.14
CA VAL A 43 -3.16 6.34 14.46
C VAL A 43 -4.34 7.31 14.35
N SER A 44 -5.39 7.04 15.10
CA SER A 44 -6.57 7.92 15.23
C SER A 44 -7.04 7.96 16.68
N LYS A 45 -7.41 9.14 17.16
CA LYS A 45 -7.84 9.36 18.54
C LYS A 45 -9.16 8.65 18.91
N ASP A 46 -10.00 8.36 17.89
CA ASP A 46 -11.34 7.79 18.12
C ASP A 46 -11.36 6.27 17.97
N PHE A 47 -10.26 5.69 17.49
CA PHE A 47 -10.17 4.25 17.25
C PHE A 47 -8.92 3.65 17.89
N GLU A 48 -9.06 2.43 18.37
CA GLU A 48 -7.93 1.57 18.65
C GLU A 48 -7.04 1.45 17.39
N THR A 49 -5.73 1.38 17.56
CA THR A 49 -4.77 1.18 16.47
C THR A 49 -3.90 -0.03 16.80
N THR A 50 -4.06 -1.10 16.02
CA THR A 50 -3.36 -2.36 16.26
C THR A 50 -2.27 -2.65 15.23
N ALA A 51 -2.28 -1.98 14.09
CA ALA A 51 -1.42 -2.31 12.94
C ALA A 51 -1.49 -3.80 12.55
N GLY A 52 -2.65 -4.45 12.72
CA GLY A 52 -2.86 -5.87 12.45
C GLY A 52 -2.19 -6.81 13.45
N SER A 53 -1.67 -6.33 14.59
CA SER A 53 -0.88 -7.07 15.57
C SER A 53 -1.54 -7.12 16.96
N ARG A 54 -1.50 -8.31 17.58
CA ARG A 54 -1.98 -8.46 18.98
C ARG A 54 -1.14 -7.70 20.00
N ILE A 55 0.11 -7.38 19.70
CA ILE A 55 0.99 -6.64 20.62
C ILE A 55 0.48 -5.22 20.87
N LEU A 56 -0.24 -4.63 19.90
CA LEU A 56 -0.84 -3.30 20.01
C LEU A 56 -2.32 -3.34 20.42
N GLU A 57 -2.91 -4.51 20.63
CA GLU A 57 -4.30 -4.62 21.05
C GLU A 57 -4.53 -3.86 22.38
N GLY A 58 -5.55 -3.00 22.40
CA GLY A 58 -5.85 -2.08 23.51
C GLY A 58 -5.13 -0.73 23.42
N TYR A 59 -4.36 -0.45 22.36
CA TYR A 59 -3.71 0.84 22.18
C TYR A 59 -4.67 1.87 21.58
N HIS A 60 -5.04 2.88 22.37
CA HIS A 60 -5.83 4.03 21.97
C HIS A 60 -4.95 5.27 21.87
N PRO A 61 -4.62 5.74 20.64
CA PRO A 61 -3.86 6.96 20.45
C PRO A 61 -4.61 8.20 20.92
N VAL A 62 -3.86 9.23 21.38
CA VAL A 62 -4.45 10.50 21.85
C VAL A 62 -4.50 11.58 20.77
N PHE A 63 -4.07 11.26 19.54
CA PHE A 63 -4.03 12.18 18.39
C PHE A 63 -4.27 11.44 17.09
N ASP A 64 -4.60 12.19 16.03
CA ASP A 64 -4.73 11.68 14.67
C ASP A 64 -3.40 11.76 13.92
N ALA A 65 -3.10 10.77 13.09
CA ALA A 65 -2.06 10.89 12.07
C ALA A 65 -2.35 12.09 11.15
N THR A 66 -1.30 12.79 10.70
CA THR A 66 -1.47 14.01 9.89
C THR A 66 -2.40 13.82 8.69
N PRO A 67 -2.31 12.75 7.87
CA PRO A 67 -3.25 12.57 6.77
C PRO A 67 -4.70 12.41 7.24
N ILE A 68 -4.95 11.74 8.37
CA ILE A 68 -6.31 11.64 8.96
C ILE A 68 -6.79 13.01 9.41
N ALA A 69 -5.95 13.77 10.14
CA ALA A 69 -6.31 15.10 10.61
C ALA A 69 -6.63 16.07 9.45
N ARG A 70 -5.87 15.97 8.34
CA ARG A 70 -6.12 16.76 7.12
C ARG A 70 -7.44 16.38 6.44
N MET A 71 -7.73 15.08 6.32
CA MET A 71 -9.01 14.60 5.75
C MET A 71 -10.19 15.08 6.59
N ARG A 72 -10.11 15.00 7.92
CA ARG A 72 -11.13 15.56 8.83
C ARG A 72 -11.27 17.07 8.68
N GLY A 73 -10.15 17.80 8.60
CA GLY A 73 -10.15 19.24 8.38
C GLY A 73 -10.77 19.69 7.06
N ALA A 74 -10.85 18.78 6.08
CA ALA A 74 -11.52 18.98 4.80
C ALA A 74 -13.00 18.52 4.78
N GLY A 75 -13.60 18.26 5.94
CA GLY A 75 -14.99 17.81 6.08
C GLY A 75 -15.21 16.30 6.02
N GLY A 76 -14.15 15.50 6.02
CA GLY A 76 -14.25 14.03 5.96
C GLY A 76 -14.56 13.38 7.31
N MET A 77 -15.39 12.34 7.30
CA MET A 77 -15.62 11.45 8.43
C MET A 77 -14.85 10.13 8.27
N LEU A 78 -14.04 9.78 9.26
CA LEU A 78 -13.37 8.49 9.34
C LEU A 78 -14.38 7.43 9.81
N ILE A 79 -14.78 6.53 8.90
CA ILE A 79 -15.78 5.49 9.21
C ILE A 79 -15.19 4.23 9.82
N GLY A 80 -13.88 4.04 9.72
CA GLY A 80 -13.25 2.86 10.31
C GLY A 80 -11.78 2.70 9.96
N LYS A 81 -11.15 1.73 10.67
CA LYS A 81 -9.77 1.29 10.51
C LYS A 81 -9.76 -0.02 9.75
N THR A 82 -9.08 -0.05 8.60
CA THR A 82 -9.11 -1.19 7.68
C THR A 82 -8.09 -2.26 8.06
N ASN A 83 -8.50 -3.53 7.88
CA ASN A 83 -7.64 -4.69 8.10
C ASN A 83 -6.41 -4.68 7.15
N MET A 84 -5.32 -5.24 7.65
CA MET A 84 -4.02 -5.21 6.99
C MET A 84 -3.14 -6.38 7.44
N ASP A 85 -2.09 -6.69 6.68
CA ASP A 85 -1.01 -7.55 7.19
C ASP A 85 -0.34 -6.92 8.42
N GLU A 86 0.05 -7.74 9.39
CA GLU A 86 0.67 -7.33 10.64
C GLU A 86 1.89 -6.42 10.39
N PHE A 87 1.86 -5.19 10.91
CA PHE A 87 2.85 -4.11 10.68
C PHE A 87 3.13 -3.81 9.20
N GLY A 88 2.28 -4.24 8.29
CA GLY A 88 2.50 -4.10 6.85
C GLY A 88 3.40 -5.19 6.25
N PHE A 89 3.65 -6.30 6.97
CA PHE A 89 4.52 -7.39 6.56
C PHE A 89 3.78 -8.46 5.77
N GLY A 90 3.45 -8.16 4.54
CA GLY A 90 2.78 -9.10 3.65
C GLY A 90 2.41 -8.48 2.31
N THR A 91 2.09 -9.38 1.37
CA THR A 91 1.68 -9.06 0.01
C THR A 91 0.22 -9.43 -0.24
N PHE A 92 -0.38 -10.22 0.65
CA PHE A 92 -1.70 -10.82 0.42
C PHE A 92 -2.73 -10.49 1.49
N SER A 93 -2.43 -9.65 2.47
CA SER A 93 -3.27 -9.36 3.66
C SER A 93 -3.66 -10.63 4.44
N ALA A 94 -2.87 -11.70 4.33
CA ALA A 94 -3.10 -12.98 4.99
C ALA A 94 -2.40 -13.10 6.36
N ASN A 95 -1.55 -12.15 6.72
CA ASN A 95 -0.76 -12.15 7.96
C ASN A 95 -1.38 -11.29 9.08
N SER A 96 -2.68 -10.99 9.04
CA SER A 96 -3.34 -10.26 10.13
C SER A 96 -3.51 -11.15 11.36
N ALA A 97 -3.33 -10.59 12.55
CA ALA A 97 -3.69 -11.27 13.81
C ALA A 97 -5.21 -11.26 14.08
N PHE A 98 -5.97 -10.59 13.24
CA PHE A 98 -7.42 -10.42 13.29
C PHE A 98 -8.08 -11.00 12.04
N GLU A 99 -9.13 -10.38 11.54
CA GLU A 99 -9.81 -10.86 10.36
C GLU A 99 -9.01 -10.56 9.08
N VAL A 100 -9.03 -11.52 8.14
CA VAL A 100 -8.38 -11.40 6.82
C VAL A 100 -9.38 -10.83 5.83
N PRO A 101 -9.08 -9.72 5.14
CA PRO A 101 -9.96 -9.15 4.14
C PRO A 101 -10.06 -10.03 2.90
N LYS A 102 -11.29 -10.26 2.43
CA LYS A 102 -11.63 -11.11 1.29
C LYS A 102 -11.86 -10.26 0.05
N ASN A 103 -11.40 -10.76 -1.09
CA ASN A 103 -11.53 -10.05 -2.36
C ASN A 103 -13.01 -9.84 -2.74
N PRO A 104 -13.41 -8.62 -3.13
CA PRO A 104 -14.79 -8.33 -3.45
C PRO A 104 -15.30 -9.01 -4.74
N PHE A 105 -14.42 -9.48 -5.62
CA PHE A 105 -14.76 -10.22 -6.84
C PHE A 105 -14.86 -11.74 -6.59
N ASP A 106 -14.06 -12.28 -5.64
CA ASP A 106 -14.09 -13.69 -5.24
C ASP A 106 -13.61 -13.82 -3.80
N THR A 107 -14.51 -14.16 -2.87
CA THR A 107 -14.21 -14.22 -1.43
C THR A 107 -13.23 -15.30 -1.01
N ASP A 108 -12.90 -16.24 -1.90
CA ASP A 108 -11.87 -17.25 -1.67
C ASP A 108 -10.46 -16.78 -2.02
N ARG A 109 -10.36 -15.55 -2.54
CA ARG A 109 -9.11 -14.91 -2.97
C ARG A 109 -8.71 -13.74 -2.10
N SER A 110 -7.42 -13.44 -2.15
CA SER A 110 -6.80 -12.32 -1.44
C SER A 110 -7.24 -10.95 -1.99
N CYS A 111 -7.33 -9.94 -1.15
CA CYS A 111 -7.41 -8.54 -1.58
C CYS A 111 -6.06 -7.98 -2.05
N GLY A 112 -4.98 -8.75 -1.94
CA GLY A 112 -3.64 -8.17 -1.97
C GLY A 112 -3.30 -7.43 -0.67
N GLY A 113 -2.06 -7.08 -0.48
CA GLY A 113 -1.57 -6.48 0.76
C GLY A 113 -0.38 -5.53 0.55
N SER A 114 -0.11 -4.89 1.64
CA SER A 114 -0.67 -5.03 3.00
C SER A 114 -1.88 -4.13 3.28
N SER A 115 -2.38 -3.30 2.32
CA SER A 115 -3.57 -2.45 2.48
C SER A 115 -4.84 -3.10 1.90
N GLY A 116 -5.02 -4.43 2.06
CA GLY A 116 -6.12 -5.17 1.44
C GLY A 116 -7.50 -4.70 1.88
N GLY A 117 -7.69 -4.44 3.18
CA GLY A 117 -8.95 -3.89 3.67
C GLY A 117 -9.27 -2.50 3.10
N SER A 118 -8.24 -1.65 2.87
CA SER A 118 -8.42 -0.33 2.24
C SER A 118 -8.85 -0.44 0.77
N ALA A 119 -8.27 -1.38 0.01
CA ALA A 119 -8.64 -1.61 -1.37
C ALA A 119 -10.04 -2.22 -1.49
N CYS A 120 -10.38 -3.19 -0.63
CA CYS A 120 -11.71 -3.77 -0.57
C CYS A 120 -12.76 -2.70 -0.26
N ALA A 121 -12.54 -1.85 0.75
CA ALA A 121 -13.45 -0.75 1.09
C ALA A 121 -13.63 0.22 -0.08
N ALA A 122 -12.54 0.60 -0.76
CA ALA A 122 -12.60 1.45 -1.96
C ALA A 122 -13.37 0.80 -3.11
N ALA A 123 -13.38 -0.53 -3.21
CA ALA A 123 -14.10 -1.25 -4.27
C ALA A 123 -15.60 -1.36 -4.00
N VAL A 124 -16.02 -1.58 -2.74
CA VAL A 124 -17.41 -1.93 -2.40
C VAL A 124 -18.23 -0.78 -1.83
N ILE A 125 -17.63 0.28 -1.35
CA ILE A 125 -18.33 1.45 -0.81
C ILE A 125 -18.37 2.53 -1.89
N ASP A 126 -19.58 2.97 -2.25
CA ASP A 126 -19.73 4.07 -3.19
C ASP A 126 -19.28 5.40 -2.58
N ASP A 127 -18.81 6.27 -3.43
CA ASP A 127 -18.31 7.60 -3.06
C ASP A 127 -17.28 7.61 -1.94
N HIS A 128 -16.42 6.60 -1.90
CA HIS A 128 -15.44 6.36 -0.83
C HIS A 128 -14.00 6.57 -1.29
N VAL A 129 -13.13 6.93 -0.32
CA VAL A 129 -11.68 6.96 -0.48
C VAL A 129 -11.04 6.33 0.75
N SER A 130 -10.00 5.52 0.54
CA SER A 130 -9.25 4.89 1.62
C SER A 130 -7.82 5.40 1.67
N LEU A 131 -7.33 5.70 2.89
CA LEU A 131 -5.91 5.90 3.14
C LEU A 131 -5.21 4.53 3.23
N GLY A 132 -4.21 4.33 2.39
CA GLY A 132 -3.31 3.17 2.41
C GLY A 132 -1.89 3.57 2.77
N VAL A 133 -1.04 2.57 3.05
CA VAL A 133 0.38 2.77 3.29
C VAL A 133 1.17 1.75 2.48
N SER A 134 2.19 2.21 1.77
CA SER A 134 3.09 1.38 0.96
C SER A 134 4.52 1.52 1.40
N THR A 135 5.18 0.37 1.60
CA THR A 135 6.63 0.25 1.83
C THR A 135 7.30 -0.41 0.63
N GLY A 136 6.62 -1.39 0.01
CA GLY A 136 7.01 -2.10 -1.21
C GLY A 136 5.94 -1.98 -2.29
N GLY A 137 4.83 -2.74 -2.18
CA GLY A 137 3.72 -2.76 -3.12
C GLY A 137 2.36 -2.50 -2.50
N SER A 138 2.31 -2.17 -1.21
CA SER A 138 1.12 -2.30 -0.36
C SER A 138 -0.04 -1.33 -0.64
N ILE A 139 0.02 -0.50 -1.67
CA ILE A 139 -1.10 0.26 -2.24
C ILE A 139 -1.43 -0.28 -3.63
N CYS A 140 -0.43 -0.40 -4.52
CA CYS A 140 -0.66 -0.79 -5.91
C CYS A 140 -1.05 -2.27 -6.05
N CYS A 141 -0.46 -3.18 -5.28
CA CYS A 141 -0.85 -4.59 -5.26
C CYS A 141 -2.34 -4.75 -4.93
N PRO A 142 -2.84 -4.29 -3.75
CA PRO A 142 -4.25 -4.43 -3.45
C PRO A 142 -5.17 -3.63 -4.37
N ALA A 143 -4.72 -2.49 -4.92
CA ALA A 143 -5.48 -1.77 -5.93
C ALA A 143 -5.70 -2.63 -7.19
N SER A 144 -4.63 -3.28 -7.69
CA SER A 144 -4.70 -4.18 -8.84
C SER A 144 -5.65 -5.35 -8.58
N PHE A 145 -5.55 -6.02 -7.43
CA PHE A 145 -6.34 -7.21 -7.12
C PHE A 145 -7.81 -6.92 -6.82
N CYS A 146 -8.13 -5.71 -6.33
CA CYS A 146 -9.50 -5.28 -6.06
C CYS A 146 -10.12 -4.42 -7.18
N GLY A 147 -9.43 -4.23 -8.31
CA GLY A 147 -9.95 -3.51 -9.46
C GLY A 147 -10.23 -2.02 -9.18
N VAL A 148 -9.40 -1.37 -8.37
CA VAL A 148 -9.49 0.06 -8.04
C VAL A 148 -8.21 0.80 -8.42
N TYR A 149 -8.27 2.12 -8.41
CA TYR A 149 -7.10 2.97 -8.57
C TYR A 149 -6.38 3.13 -7.24
N GLY A 150 -5.03 3.05 -7.26
CA GLY A 150 -4.23 3.23 -6.07
C GLY A 150 -2.96 4.03 -6.35
N ILE A 151 -2.76 5.15 -5.65
CA ILE A 151 -1.57 6.00 -5.80
C ILE A 151 -0.70 5.97 -4.54
N ALA A 152 0.57 5.61 -4.72
CA ALA A 152 1.64 5.80 -3.76
C ALA A 152 2.47 7.02 -4.23
N PRO A 153 2.39 8.17 -3.53
CA PRO A 153 3.04 9.40 -3.99
C PRO A 153 4.56 9.35 -3.84
N THR A 154 5.25 10.42 -4.23
CA THR A 154 6.68 10.61 -3.94
C THR A 154 6.94 10.45 -2.45
N TYR A 155 8.03 9.79 -2.09
CA TYR A 155 8.46 9.70 -0.70
C TYR A 155 8.63 11.10 -0.08
N GLY A 156 7.92 11.34 1.04
CA GLY A 156 7.87 12.65 1.69
C GLY A 156 6.77 13.59 1.19
N ARG A 157 6.00 13.26 0.14
CA ARG A 157 4.86 14.07 -0.32
C ARG A 157 3.75 14.18 0.72
N VAL A 158 3.48 13.09 1.43
CA VAL A 158 2.50 13.01 2.51
C VAL A 158 3.22 12.74 3.82
N SER A 159 2.87 13.49 4.87
CA SER A 159 3.44 13.32 6.20
C SER A 159 3.18 11.91 6.74
N ARG A 160 4.21 11.31 7.35
CA ARG A 160 4.17 10.04 8.06
C ARG A 160 3.98 10.21 9.58
N TYR A 161 3.77 11.44 10.06
CA TYR A 161 3.51 11.65 11.49
C TYR A 161 2.22 10.94 11.92
N GLY A 162 2.35 10.06 12.92
CA GLY A 162 1.26 9.18 13.38
C GLY A 162 1.15 7.86 12.61
N LEU A 163 2.13 7.52 11.78
CA LEU A 163 2.25 6.18 11.20
C LEU A 163 2.95 5.22 12.17
N VAL A 164 2.38 4.04 12.38
CA VAL A 164 3.09 2.88 12.94
C VAL A 164 4.01 2.35 11.84
N ASP A 165 5.27 2.75 11.91
CA ASP A 165 6.23 2.63 10.83
C ASP A 165 6.77 1.20 10.64
N TYR A 166 6.93 0.82 9.37
CA TYR A 166 7.62 -0.37 8.94
C TYR A 166 9.09 -0.05 8.56
N GLY A 167 9.28 0.74 7.51
CA GLY A 167 10.57 1.11 6.97
C GLY A 167 10.68 2.62 6.75
N ASN A 168 11.41 3.33 7.62
CA ASN A 168 11.46 4.79 7.64
C ASN A 168 11.92 5.41 6.32
N SER A 169 12.76 4.72 5.56
CA SER A 169 13.26 5.21 4.26
C SER A 169 12.39 4.80 3.07
N LEU A 170 11.27 4.10 3.30
CA LEU A 170 10.44 3.48 2.27
C LEU A 170 8.97 3.82 2.40
N ASP A 171 8.44 3.95 3.63
CA ASP A 171 7.02 4.11 3.90
C ASP A 171 6.43 5.36 3.26
N LYS A 172 5.32 5.20 2.56
CA LYS A 172 4.54 6.25 1.92
C LYS A 172 3.07 6.09 2.25
N VAL A 173 2.41 7.17 2.64
CA VAL A 173 0.95 7.21 2.77
C VAL A 173 0.35 7.65 1.44
N GLY A 174 -0.68 6.96 0.97
CA GLY A 174 -1.36 7.28 -0.28
C GLY A 174 -2.83 6.92 -0.24
N LEU A 175 -3.45 6.85 -1.40
CA LEU A 175 -4.90 6.76 -1.57
C LEU A 175 -5.31 5.58 -2.45
N LEU A 176 -6.49 5.04 -2.15
CA LEU A 176 -7.19 4.06 -2.98
C LEU A 176 -8.64 4.54 -3.18
N ALA A 177 -9.12 4.48 -4.41
CA ALA A 177 -10.50 4.83 -4.76
C ALA A 177 -10.95 4.08 -6.03
N ALA A 178 -12.24 3.83 -6.17
CA ALA A 178 -12.80 3.29 -7.40
C ALA A 178 -12.95 4.36 -8.49
N ASP A 179 -13.14 5.61 -8.10
CA ASP A 179 -13.19 6.77 -8.99
C ASP A 179 -11.81 7.49 -9.00
N PRO A 180 -11.10 7.57 -10.15
CA PRO A 180 -9.80 8.20 -10.24
C PRO A 180 -9.82 9.70 -9.91
N ALA A 181 -10.91 10.43 -10.15
CA ALA A 181 -11.02 11.86 -9.84
C ALA A 181 -10.86 12.13 -8.33
N LYS A 182 -11.25 11.19 -7.48
CA LYS A 182 -11.07 11.29 -6.02
C LYS A 182 -9.61 11.27 -5.62
N LEU A 183 -8.75 10.53 -6.33
CA LEU A 183 -7.32 10.51 -6.02
C LEU A 183 -6.73 11.91 -6.13
N GLY A 184 -7.01 12.64 -7.21
CA GLY A 184 -6.54 14.02 -7.40
C GLY A 184 -7.13 14.99 -6.35
N ARG A 185 -8.44 14.88 -6.09
CA ARG A 185 -9.13 15.69 -5.08
C ARG A 185 -8.50 15.54 -3.70
N TYR A 186 -8.33 14.29 -3.23
CA TYR A 186 -7.87 14.04 -1.86
C TYR A 186 -6.35 14.04 -1.73
N MET A 187 -5.59 13.86 -2.82
CA MET A 187 -4.15 14.10 -2.79
C MET A 187 -3.83 15.56 -2.43
N ARG A 188 -4.60 16.53 -2.95
CA ARG A 188 -4.48 17.95 -2.55
C ARG A 188 -4.72 18.17 -1.06
N VAL A 189 -5.56 17.36 -0.45
CA VAL A 189 -5.86 17.45 0.99
C VAL A 189 -4.71 16.91 1.84
N ILE A 190 -4.19 15.73 1.49
CA ILE A 190 -3.20 15.03 2.34
C ILE A 190 -1.75 15.44 2.06
N ALA A 191 -1.43 15.93 0.85
CA ALA A 191 -0.08 16.37 0.48
C ALA A 191 0.33 17.65 1.25
N GLY A 192 1.65 17.85 1.37
CA GLY A 192 2.22 19.08 1.89
C GLY A 192 3.09 18.87 3.13
N ARG A 193 3.90 19.89 3.40
CA ARG A 193 4.86 19.94 4.51
C ARG A 193 4.19 19.74 5.87
N ASP A 194 4.86 18.97 6.73
CA ASP A 194 4.55 18.84 8.15
C ASP A 194 5.86 18.90 8.96
N GLU A 195 5.98 19.87 9.85
CA GLU A 195 7.19 20.07 10.66
C GLU A 195 7.46 18.91 11.64
N ARG A 196 6.44 18.06 11.90
CA ARG A 196 6.56 16.87 12.74
C ARG A 196 7.13 15.67 11.97
N ASP A 197 7.19 15.75 10.63
CA ASP A 197 7.84 14.73 9.78
C ASP A 197 8.95 15.37 8.94
N PRO A 198 10.23 15.22 9.33
CA PRO A 198 11.36 15.81 8.61
C PRO A 198 11.45 15.37 7.15
N THR A 199 10.91 14.20 6.79
CA THR A 199 10.95 13.71 5.40
C THR A 199 10.05 14.52 4.47
N SER A 200 9.04 15.21 5.00
CA SER A 200 8.10 16.04 4.24
C SER A 200 8.56 17.49 4.06
N CYS A 201 9.68 17.90 4.67
CA CYS A 201 10.05 19.32 4.77
C CYS A 201 10.58 19.93 3.49
N ALA A 202 11.15 19.16 2.57
CA ALA A 202 11.83 19.62 1.37
C ALA A 202 11.03 19.40 0.08
N GLN A 203 9.71 19.28 0.16
CA GLN A 203 8.85 19.08 -1.00
C GLN A 203 8.42 20.41 -1.64
N PRO A 204 8.21 20.44 -2.98
CA PRO A 204 7.50 21.54 -3.63
C PRO A 204 6.00 21.48 -3.27
N ASP A 205 5.30 22.60 -3.41
CA ASP A 205 3.85 22.63 -3.27
C ASP A 205 3.21 21.64 -4.25
N PHE A 206 2.11 21.03 -3.82
CA PHE A 206 1.37 20.11 -4.69
C PHE A 206 0.41 20.89 -5.57
N GLU A 207 0.64 20.82 -6.88
CA GLU A 207 -0.19 21.47 -7.89
C GLU A 207 -0.62 20.45 -8.95
N MET A 208 -1.88 20.49 -9.34
CA MET A 208 -2.36 19.78 -10.53
C MET A 208 -2.13 20.65 -11.75
N THR A 209 -1.36 20.15 -12.68
CA THR A 209 -1.15 20.79 -13.99
C THR A 209 -2.07 20.17 -15.04
N ASN A 210 -2.04 20.72 -16.29
CA ASN A 210 -2.70 20.11 -17.44
C ASN A 210 -1.75 19.22 -18.25
N CYS A 211 -0.56 18.91 -17.72
CA CYS A 211 0.41 18.05 -18.40
C CYS A 211 -0.15 16.62 -18.53
N ARG A 212 0.22 15.97 -19.61
CA ARG A 212 -0.18 14.59 -19.94
C ARG A 212 1.05 13.71 -20.10
N ILE A 213 0.88 12.41 -19.92
CA ILE A 213 1.87 11.42 -20.31
C ILE A 213 1.77 11.28 -21.84
N GLU A 214 2.83 11.64 -22.54
CA GLU A 214 2.94 11.56 -24.02
C GLU A 214 3.81 10.36 -24.44
N ALA A 215 4.81 9.99 -23.62
CA ALA A 215 5.72 8.88 -23.91
C ALA A 215 5.97 8.01 -22.68
N VAL A 216 5.91 6.68 -22.84
CA VAL A 216 6.18 5.71 -21.77
C VAL A 216 7.26 4.71 -22.17
N ALA A 217 8.15 4.40 -21.22
CA ALA A 217 9.12 3.31 -21.32
C ALA A 217 8.52 2.02 -20.72
N VAL A 218 8.53 0.92 -21.46
CA VAL A 218 8.08 -0.40 -20.99
C VAL A 218 9.29 -1.33 -20.88
N PRO A 219 9.76 -1.64 -19.65
CA PRO A 219 10.91 -2.54 -19.45
C PRO A 219 10.57 -3.97 -19.87
N ASP A 220 11.42 -4.58 -20.72
CA ASP A 220 11.25 -5.97 -21.15
C ASP A 220 11.30 -6.93 -19.97
N GLU A 221 12.17 -6.67 -18.99
CA GLU A 221 12.34 -7.47 -17.77
C GLU A 221 11.08 -7.48 -16.88
N ALA A 222 10.20 -6.49 -17.00
CA ALA A 222 8.95 -6.41 -16.25
C ALA A 222 7.81 -7.24 -16.86
N VAL A 223 7.91 -7.63 -18.12
CA VAL A 223 6.87 -8.38 -18.83
C VAL A 223 7.25 -9.84 -19.12
N GLU A 224 8.52 -10.22 -18.96
CA GLU A 224 9.01 -11.57 -19.28
C GLU A 224 8.45 -12.68 -18.37
N ASN A 225 8.12 -12.36 -17.12
CA ASN A 225 7.77 -13.34 -16.08
C ASN A 225 6.38 -13.08 -15.47
N VAL A 226 5.42 -12.69 -16.29
CA VAL A 226 4.02 -12.51 -15.89
C VAL A 226 3.14 -13.66 -16.42
N SER A 227 1.99 -13.89 -15.80
CA SER A 227 1.03 -14.88 -16.29
C SER A 227 0.46 -14.49 -17.65
N ALA A 228 -0.01 -15.50 -18.41
CA ALA A 228 -0.58 -15.27 -19.74
C ALA A 228 -1.75 -14.30 -19.75
N ASP A 229 -2.60 -14.31 -18.71
CA ASP A 229 -3.73 -13.37 -18.58
C ASP A 229 -3.26 -11.94 -18.34
N VAL A 230 -2.26 -11.76 -17.48
CA VAL A 230 -1.65 -10.45 -17.23
C VAL A 230 -0.99 -9.92 -18.49
N SER A 231 -0.20 -10.76 -19.19
CA SER A 231 0.44 -10.38 -20.45
C SER A 231 -0.60 -9.92 -21.48
N ARG A 232 -1.67 -10.71 -21.70
CA ARG A 232 -2.73 -10.39 -22.66
C ARG A 232 -3.44 -9.07 -22.32
N ALA A 233 -3.83 -8.88 -21.05
CA ALA A 233 -4.50 -7.66 -20.60
C ALA A 233 -3.59 -6.43 -20.72
N PHE A 234 -2.32 -6.59 -20.40
CA PHE A 234 -1.34 -5.51 -20.50
C PHE A 234 -1.06 -5.10 -21.95
N GLU A 235 -0.87 -6.05 -22.87
CA GLU A 235 -0.68 -5.74 -24.29
C GLU A 235 -1.92 -5.01 -24.87
N SER A 236 -3.13 -5.46 -24.52
CA SER A 236 -4.36 -4.76 -24.93
C SER A 236 -4.44 -3.33 -24.37
N ALA A 237 -3.96 -3.11 -23.14
CA ALA A 237 -3.87 -1.78 -22.54
C ALA A 237 -2.85 -0.90 -23.28
N LEU A 238 -1.71 -1.46 -23.71
CA LEU A 238 -0.73 -0.73 -24.54
C LEU A 238 -1.33 -0.26 -25.86
N GLU A 239 -2.09 -1.13 -26.57
CA GLU A 239 -2.79 -0.77 -27.80
C GLU A 239 -3.81 0.37 -27.56
N SER A 240 -4.51 0.32 -26.43
CA SER A 240 -5.45 1.38 -26.04
C SER A 240 -4.76 2.72 -25.76
N LEU A 241 -3.62 2.69 -25.05
CA LEU A 241 -2.80 3.89 -24.79
C LEU A 241 -2.23 4.49 -26.09
N GLN A 242 -1.78 3.66 -27.04
CA GLN A 242 -1.36 4.13 -28.36
C GLN A 242 -2.52 4.80 -29.10
N SER A 243 -3.72 4.27 -28.99
CA SER A 243 -4.91 4.87 -29.60
C SER A 243 -5.29 6.21 -28.94
N MET A 244 -4.90 6.43 -27.68
CA MET A 244 -5.01 7.71 -26.97
C MET A 244 -3.87 8.70 -27.34
N GLY A 245 -2.90 8.28 -28.17
CA GLY A 245 -1.78 9.09 -28.62
C GLY A 245 -0.52 9.00 -27.76
N VAL A 246 -0.43 8.01 -26.85
CA VAL A 246 0.78 7.79 -26.02
C VAL A 246 1.80 6.99 -26.83
N GLU A 247 3.04 7.51 -26.93
CA GLU A 247 4.16 6.78 -27.51
C GLU A 247 4.66 5.71 -26.55
N ILE A 248 4.91 4.49 -27.06
CA ILE A 248 5.39 3.36 -26.27
C ILE A 248 6.74 2.88 -26.77
N GLU A 249 7.77 2.95 -25.93
CA GLU A 249 9.10 2.42 -26.22
C GLU A 249 9.42 1.22 -25.33
N ARG A 250 9.81 0.09 -25.95
CA ARG A 250 10.37 -1.05 -25.20
C ARG A 250 11.82 -0.74 -24.86
N VAL A 251 12.16 -0.92 -23.58
CA VAL A 251 13.48 -0.58 -23.04
C VAL A 251 14.03 -1.71 -22.16
N SER A 252 15.35 -1.73 -21.97
CA SER A 252 15.96 -2.65 -20.99
C SER A 252 16.30 -1.92 -19.69
N MET A 253 15.86 -2.50 -18.56
CA MET A 253 16.17 -2.06 -17.18
C MET A 253 16.65 -3.27 -16.34
N PRO A 254 17.81 -3.87 -16.66
CA PRO A 254 18.29 -5.11 -16.06
C PRO A 254 18.57 -5.02 -14.56
N GLU A 255 18.65 -3.79 -14.01
CA GLU A 255 18.80 -3.53 -12.57
C GLU A 255 17.58 -3.97 -11.75
N LEU A 256 16.38 -4.03 -12.36
CA LEU A 256 15.12 -4.39 -11.69
C LEU A 256 15.18 -5.76 -11.01
N LYS A 257 15.94 -6.71 -11.57
CA LYS A 257 16.14 -8.05 -10.98
C LYS A 257 16.75 -8.04 -9.57
N TYR A 258 17.44 -6.96 -9.21
CA TYR A 258 18.07 -6.81 -7.90
C TYR A 258 17.18 -6.12 -6.87
N ALA A 259 16.02 -5.61 -7.26
CA ALA A 259 15.14 -4.83 -6.40
C ALA A 259 14.63 -5.64 -5.21
N MET A 260 14.17 -6.86 -5.46
CA MET A 260 13.60 -7.72 -4.40
C MET A 260 14.60 -8.02 -3.28
N PRO A 261 15.79 -8.57 -3.54
CA PRO A 261 16.76 -8.85 -2.47
C PRO A 261 17.22 -7.57 -1.76
N ALA A 262 17.41 -6.46 -2.47
CA ALA A 262 17.78 -5.19 -1.84
C ALA A 262 16.68 -4.68 -0.92
N TYR A 263 15.43 -4.72 -1.37
CA TYR A 263 14.27 -4.29 -0.58
C TYR A 263 14.14 -5.08 0.72
N TYR A 264 14.14 -6.42 0.67
CA TYR A 264 13.94 -7.21 1.88
C TYR A 264 15.08 -7.05 2.89
N VAL A 265 16.31 -6.85 2.43
CA VAL A 265 17.43 -6.53 3.32
C VAL A 265 17.23 -5.17 4.00
N LEU A 266 16.88 -4.12 3.24
CA LEU A 266 16.68 -2.78 3.78
C LEU A 266 15.46 -2.73 4.69
N ALA A 267 14.30 -3.21 4.21
CA ALA A 267 13.05 -3.16 4.92
C ALA A 267 13.09 -3.97 6.23
N ALA A 268 13.64 -5.19 6.22
CA ALA A 268 13.81 -5.99 7.42
C ALA A 268 14.79 -5.34 8.41
N SER A 269 15.88 -4.73 7.91
CA SER A 269 16.85 -4.01 8.75
C SER A 269 16.21 -2.85 9.50
N GLU A 270 15.42 -2.03 8.82
CA GLU A 270 14.69 -0.91 9.42
C GLU A 270 13.59 -1.39 10.37
N ALA A 271 12.80 -2.40 9.96
CA ALA A 271 11.78 -3.01 10.78
C ALA A 271 12.32 -3.53 12.13
N SER A 272 13.47 -4.19 12.11
CA SER A 272 14.09 -4.74 13.34
C SER A 272 14.41 -3.66 14.38
N THR A 273 14.65 -2.42 13.93
CA THR A 273 14.86 -1.24 14.79
C THR A 273 13.52 -0.63 15.21
N ASN A 274 12.63 -0.42 14.25
CA ASN A 274 11.35 0.25 14.49
C ASN A 274 10.47 -0.53 15.46
N LEU A 275 10.42 -1.86 15.32
CA LEU A 275 9.62 -2.72 16.19
C LEU A 275 10.27 -2.97 17.57
N ALA A 276 11.50 -2.51 17.81
CA ALA A 276 12.15 -2.63 19.11
C ALA A 276 11.42 -1.87 20.23
N ARG A 277 10.59 -0.89 19.89
CA ARG A 277 9.78 -0.11 20.85
C ARG A 277 8.58 -0.87 21.42
N TYR A 278 8.15 -1.95 20.76
CA TYR A 278 6.99 -2.75 21.19
C TYR A 278 7.45 -3.90 22.07
N VAL A 279 7.47 -3.64 23.37
CA VAL A 279 8.01 -4.53 24.41
C VAL A 279 7.06 -4.71 25.59
N GLY A 280 5.79 -4.32 25.45
CA GLY A 280 4.78 -4.48 26.50
C GLY A 280 4.87 -3.49 27.65
N MET A 281 5.46 -2.30 27.44
CA MET A 281 5.58 -1.28 28.51
C MET A 281 4.86 0.04 28.21
N ARG A 282 4.79 0.46 26.93
CA ARG A 282 4.23 1.78 26.56
C ARG A 282 3.03 1.68 25.63
N TYR A 283 2.92 0.61 24.86
CA TYR A 283 1.94 0.45 23.81
C TYR A 283 1.27 -0.92 23.91
N GLY A 284 -0.04 -0.99 23.77
CA GLY A 284 -0.81 -2.22 23.66
C GLY A 284 -0.73 -3.12 24.89
N LYS A 285 -0.46 -4.39 24.70
CA LYS A 285 -0.43 -5.42 25.75
C LYS A 285 0.66 -5.17 26.78
N GLN A 286 0.29 -5.21 28.06
CA GLN A 286 1.16 -4.97 29.22
C GLN A 286 0.94 -6.04 30.32
N ASP A 287 0.76 -7.29 29.93
CA ASP A 287 0.39 -8.42 30.79
C ASP A 287 1.55 -9.38 31.07
N GLY A 288 2.78 -8.92 30.90
CA GLY A 288 3.98 -9.68 31.24
C GLY A 288 4.23 -9.72 32.75
N ASP A 289 5.02 -10.69 33.18
CA ASP A 289 5.45 -10.84 34.55
C ASP A 289 6.59 -9.84 34.88
N LEU A 290 6.24 -8.79 35.62
CA LEU A 290 7.17 -7.73 36.03
C LEU A 290 8.21 -8.19 37.12
N THR A 291 8.11 -9.42 37.63
CA THR A 291 9.13 -9.99 38.53
C THR A 291 10.34 -10.55 37.76
N GLN A 292 10.21 -10.73 36.45
CA GLN A 292 11.29 -11.19 35.57
C GLN A 292 12.27 -10.06 35.24
N GLY A 293 13.47 -10.44 34.76
CA GLY A 293 14.41 -9.50 34.16
C GLY A 293 13.88 -8.90 32.87
N PHE A 294 14.44 -7.77 32.41
CA PHE A 294 13.95 -7.09 31.20
C PHE A 294 14.03 -7.98 29.95
N ASP A 295 15.08 -8.76 29.80
CA ASP A 295 15.27 -9.60 28.62
C ASP A 295 14.21 -10.71 28.57
N GLU A 296 13.91 -11.36 29.70
CA GLU A 296 12.88 -12.38 29.82
C GLU A 296 11.50 -11.78 29.59
N TYR A 297 11.21 -10.61 30.20
CA TYR A 297 9.95 -9.91 30.02
C TYR A 297 9.70 -9.54 28.55
N PHE A 298 10.67 -8.87 27.90
CA PHE A 298 10.55 -8.45 26.48
C PHE A 298 10.43 -9.67 25.57
N THR A 299 11.21 -10.72 25.83
CA THR A 299 11.16 -11.95 25.04
C THR A 299 9.80 -12.62 25.16
N SER A 300 9.23 -12.70 26.38
CA SER A 300 7.91 -13.32 26.62
C SER A 300 6.79 -12.60 25.88
N ILE A 301 6.74 -11.27 25.97
CA ILE A 301 5.72 -10.44 25.30
C ILE A 301 5.84 -10.55 23.77
N ARG A 302 7.04 -10.36 23.23
CA ARG A 302 7.27 -10.39 21.78
C ARG A 302 7.02 -11.78 21.18
N SER A 303 7.43 -12.84 21.88
CA SER A 303 7.19 -14.22 21.45
C SER A 303 5.71 -14.59 21.45
N ARG A 304 4.93 -14.04 22.40
CA ARG A 304 3.50 -14.31 22.55
C ARG A 304 2.66 -13.56 21.53
N TYR A 305 2.97 -12.28 21.26
CA TYR A 305 2.07 -11.36 20.56
C TYR A 305 2.51 -10.97 19.15
N PHE A 306 3.76 -11.21 18.74
CA PHE A 306 4.16 -11.09 17.34
C PHE A 306 3.83 -12.33 16.54
N GLY A 307 3.30 -12.14 15.34
CA GLY A 307 3.11 -13.20 14.35
C GLY A 307 4.44 -13.73 13.79
N GLU A 308 4.37 -14.83 13.08
CA GLU A 308 5.56 -15.54 12.58
C GLU A 308 6.35 -14.71 11.55
N GLU A 309 5.66 -14.00 10.66
CA GLU A 309 6.33 -13.16 9.65
C GLU A 309 7.07 -11.97 10.31
N VAL A 310 6.48 -11.38 11.34
CA VAL A 310 7.13 -10.31 12.13
C VAL A 310 8.40 -10.83 12.79
N LYS A 311 8.34 -12.00 13.45
CA LYS A 311 9.50 -12.65 14.08
C LYS A 311 10.60 -12.90 13.05
N ARG A 312 10.25 -13.44 11.88
CA ARG A 312 11.16 -13.71 10.78
C ARG A 312 11.89 -12.44 10.32
N ARG A 313 11.16 -11.36 10.04
CA ARG A 313 11.74 -10.09 9.57
C ARG A 313 12.59 -9.40 10.62
N VAL A 314 12.19 -9.45 11.89
CA VAL A 314 13.00 -8.91 12.99
C VAL A 314 14.33 -9.67 13.11
N LEU A 315 14.30 -11.00 13.03
CA LEU A 315 15.52 -11.82 13.06
C LEU A 315 16.42 -11.55 11.86
N LEU A 316 15.88 -11.56 10.64
CA LEU A 316 16.64 -11.25 9.42
C LEU A 316 17.23 -9.84 9.45
N GLY A 317 16.46 -8.85 9.87
CA GLY A 317 16.93 -7.47 9.95
C GLY A 317 17.99 -7.26 11.00
N THR A 318 17.90 -7.94 12.13
CA THR A 318 18.93 -7.94 13.16
C THR A 318 20.23 -8.57 12.61
N TYR A 319 20.14 -9.73 11.98
CA TYR A 319 21.26 -10.42 11.36
C TYR A 319 22.01 -9.55 10.34
N THR A 320 21.28 -8.90 9.43
CA THR A 320 21.88 -8.08 8.37
C THR A 320 22.61 -6.83 8.87
N ARG A 321 22.33 -6.41 10.13
CA ARG A 321 22.99 -5.25 10.77
C ARG A 321 24.07 -5.61 11.77
N MET A 322 24.25 -6.90 12.11
CA MET A 322 25.30 -7.34 13.03
C MET A 322 26.69 -7.00 12.51
N ALA A 323 27.61 -6.80 13.43
CA ALA A 323 29.04 -6.61 13.11
C ALA A 323 29.54 -7.75 12.22
N GLY A 324 30.28 -7.42 11.16
CA GLY A 324 30.76 -8.37 10.15
C GLY A 324 29.77 -8.71 9.02
N PHE A 325 28.49 -8.42 9.18
CA PHE A 325 27.47 -8.67 8.13
C PHE A 325 26.93 -7.38 7.51
N ARG A 326 26.95 -6.25 8.23
CA ARG A 326 26.40 -4.97 7.81
C ARG A 326 26.89 -4.52 6.43
N ASP A 327 28.21 -4.58 6.20
CA ASP A 327 28.79 -4.14 4.93
C ASP A 327 28.48 -5.10 3.78
N ARG A 328 28.31 -6.38 4.09
CA ARG A 328 27.98 -7.42 3.11
C ARG A 328 26.53 -7.37 2.64
N TYR A 329 25.62 -7.00 3.52
CA TYR A 329 24.17 -7.00 3.24
C TYR A 329 23.60 -5.61 3.19
N TYR A 330 23.56 -4.87 4.30
CA TYR A 330 22.88 -3.59 4.38
C TYR A 330 23.52 -2.51 3.48
N ALA A 331 24.83 -2.33 3.58
CA ALA A 331 25.53 -1.36 2.73
C ALA A 331 25.45 -1.74 1.24
N LYS A 332 25.54 -3.05 0.92
CA LYS A 332 25.36 -3.55 -0.43
C LYS A 332 23.95 -3.27 -0.98
N ALA A 333 22.92 -3.49 -0.16
CA ALA A 333 21.53 -3.21 -0.54
C ALA A 333 21.30 -1.70 -0.81
N LEU A 334 21.92 -0.80 -0.04
CA LEU A 334 21.91 0.64 -0.33
C LEU A 334 22.57 0.98 -1.67
N GLN A 335 23.69 0.33 -2.03
CA GLN A 335 24.33 0.50 -3.34
C GLN A 335 23.40 0.04 -4.47
N VAL A 336 22.76 -1.12 -4.31
CA VAL A 336 21.77 -1.62 -5.28
C VAL A 336 20.58 -0.68 -5.41
N ARG A 337 20.09 -0.11 -4.29
CA ARG A 337 19.03 0.91 -4.32
C ARG A 337 19.42 2.10 -5.20
N MET A 338 20.66 2.56 -5.13
CA MET A 338 21.14 3.65 -5.98
C MET A 338 21.13 3.28 -7.47
N LEU A 339 21.53 2.04 -7.83
CA LEU A 339 21.46 1.57 -9.22
C LEU A 339 20.01 1.58 -9.76
N ILE A 340 19.03 1.20 -8.93
CA ILE A 340 17.61 1.23 -9.30
C ILE A 340 17.13 2.67 -9.49
N ILE A 341 17.49 3.58 -8.57
CA ILE A 341 17.18 5.01 -8.69
C ILE A 341 17.73 5.57 -10.00
N ASP A 342 18.99 5.26 -10.33
CA ASP A 342 19.64 5.76 -11.55
C ASP A 342 19.03 5.14 -12.82
N ALA A 343 18.56 3.89 -12.77
CA ALA A 343 17.84 3.26 -13.87
C ALA A 343 16.54 4.01 -14.19
N TYR A 344 15.72 4.33 -13.18
CA TYR A 344 14.51 5.15 -13.36
C TYR A 344 14.84 6.55 -13.86
N ARG A 345 15.81 7.24 -13.25
CA ARG A 345 16.25 8.58 -13.68
C ARG A 345 16.70 8.63 -15.13
N LYS A 346 17.32 7.54 -15.61
CA LYS A 346 17.71 7.44 -17.03
C LYS A 346 16.48 7.45 -17.94
N GLN A 347 15.43 6.71 -17.58
CA GLN A 347 14.20 6.67 -18.39
C GLN A 347 13.47 8.03 -18.37
N PHE A 348 13.37 8.68 -17.21
CA PHE A 348 12.71 9.97 -17.08
C PHE A 348 13.38 11.15 -17.80
N ARG A 349 14.54 10.94 -18.46
CA ARG A 349 15.15 11.94 -19.36
C ARG A 349 14.48 12.02 -20.70
N THR A 350 13.83 10.96 -21.14
CA THR A 350 13.26 10.79 -22.48
C THR A 350 11.79 10.37 -22.46
N HIS A 351 11.29 9.91 -21.35
CA HIS A 351 9.91 9.45 -21.17
C HIS A 351 9.26 10.10 -19.96
N ASP A 352 7.97 10.31 -20.04
CA ASP A 352 7.18 10.88 -18.92
C ASP A 352 6.95 9.86 -17.81
N ALA A 353 6.87 8.58 -18.17
CA ALA A 353 6.65 7.50 -17.22
C ALA A 353 7.33 6.19 -17.63
N VAL A 354 7.56 5.33 -16.65
CA VAL A 354 7.80 3.89 -16.84
C VAL A 354 6.48 3.17 -16.59
N LEU A 355 6.11 2.26 -17.50
CA LEU A 355 4.85 1.51 -17.45
C LEU A 355 5.13 0.01 -17.37
N THR A 356 4.48 -0.66 -16.40
CA THR A 356 4.59 -2.12 -16.18
C THR A 356 3.22 -2.70 -15.83
N PRO A 357 3.02 -4.01 -15.93
CA PRO A 357 1.96 -4.66 -15.15
C PRO A 357 2.15 -4.34 -13.66
N THR A 358 1.07 -4.22 -12.90
CA THR A 358 1.18 -3.95 -11.45
C THR A 358 1.65 -5.21 -10.72
N MET A 359 1.05 -6.36 -11.02
CA MET A 359 1.35 -7.64 -10.39
C MET A 359 1.64 -8.69 -11.48
N PRO A 360 2.50 -9.68 -11.21
CA PRO A 360 2.85 -10.70 -12.21
C PRO A 360 1.75 -11.73 -12.46
N PHE A 361 0.70 -11.76 -11.64
CA PHE A 361 -0.44 -12.67 -11.73
C PHE A 361 -1.70 -12.04 -11.12
N VAL A 362 -2.86 -12.61 -11.35
CA VAL A 362 -4.13 -12.23 -10.73
C VAL A 362 -4.17 -12.65 -9.26
N SER A 363 -5.09 -12.08 -8.49
CA SER A 363 -5.24 -12.41 -7.07
C SER A 363 -5.28 -13.93 -6.82
N PRO A 364 -4.36 -14.50 -6.00
CA PRO A 364 -4.32 -15.91 -5.68
C PRO A 364 -5.42 -16.29 -4.69
N ARG A 365 -5.80 -17.59 -4.67
CA ARG A 365 -6.67 -18.15 -3.64
C ARG A 365 -5.93 -18.26 -2.30
N PHE A 366 -6.66 -18.23 -1.20
CA PHE A 366 -6.05 -18.40 0.13
C PHE A 366 -5.41 -19.79 0.30
N GLU A 367 -5.95 -20.82 -0.32
CA GLU A 367 -5.33 -22.16 -0.32
C GLU A 367 -3.96 -22.14 -1.00
N ASP A 368 -3.82 -21.50 -2.18
CA ASP A 368 -2.55 -21.38 -2.89
C ASP A 368 -1.53 -20.60 -2.05
N ILE A 369 -1.95 -19.51 -1.39
CA ILE A 369 -1.09 -18.70 -0.52
C ILE A 369 -0.54 -19.53 0.64
N SER A 370 -1.35 -20.41 1.22
CA SER A 370 -0.94 -21.26 2.35
C SER A 370 0.15 -22.28 1.98
N GLU A 371 0.27 -22.62 0.70
CA GLU A 371 1.28 -23.55 0.18
C GLU A 371 2.57 -22.82 -0.27
N MET A 372 2.52 -21.49 -0.44
CA MET A 372 3.68 -20.69 -0.86
C MET A 372 4.78 -20.68 0.20
N SER A 373 6.01 -20.92 -0.24
CA SER A 373 7.18 -20.62 0.58
C SER A 373 7.32 -19.10 0.78
N PRO A 374 8.03 -18.64 1.83
CA PRO A 374 8.29 -17.20 2.02
C PRO A 374 8.97 -16.54 0.82
N ILE A 375 9.83 -17.27 0.09
CA ILE A 375 10.52 -16.73 -1.10
C ILE A 375 9.54 -16.54 -2.26
N GLU A 376 8.59 -17.44 -2.45
CA GLU A 376 7.55 -17.32 -3.49
C GLU A 376 6.63 -16.14 -3.17
N THR A 377 6.18 -16.01 -1.90
CA THR A 377 5.41 -14.85 -1.45
C THR A 377 6.15 -13.54 -1.71
N TYR A 378 7.46 -13.48 -1.40
CA TYR A 378 8.27 -12.29 -1.63
C TYR A 378 8.41 -11.94 -3.12
N LYS A 379 8.52 -12.94 -4.01
CA LYS A 379 8.63 -12.70 -5.46
C LYS A 379 7.38 -12.05 -6.07
N ALA A 380 6.24 -12.14 -5.43
CA ALA A 380 5.01 -11.49 -5.89
C ALA A 380 5.14 -9.97 -6.03
N ASP A 381 5.97 -9.31 -5.20
CA ASP A 381 6.17 -7.86 -5.21
C ASP A 381 7.21 -7.36 -6.24
N CYS A 382 7.67 -8.21 -7.16
CA CYS A 382 8.80 -7.90 -8.06
C CYS A 382 8.59 -6.66 -8.92
N LEU A 383 7.35 -6.30 -9.25
CA LEU A 383 7.01 -5.15 -10.09
C LEU A 383 6.69 -3.88 -9.28
N THR A 384 6.24 -4.02 -8.03
CA THR A 384 5.83 -2.88 -7.19
C THR A 384 6.95 -2.38 -6.28
N VAL A 385 7.91 -3.22 -5.93
CA VAL A 385 9.05 -2.87 -5.09
C VAL A 385 10.01 -1.87 -5.74
N PRO A 386 10.37 -1.97 -7.05
CA PRO A 386 11.33 -1.07 -7.66
C PRO A 386 10.98 0.41 -7.54
N PRO A 387 9.76 0.90 -7.86
CA PRO A 387 9.41 2.31 -7.70
C PRO A 387 9.38 2.76 -6.22
N ASN A 388 9.08 1.86 -5.27
CA ASN A 388 9.18 2.18 -3.85
C ASN A 388 10.62 2.36 -3.40
N LEU A 389 11.55 1.50 -3.85
CA LEU A 389 12.98 1.68 -3.60
C LEU A 389 13.51 2.99 -4.18
N ALA A 390 13.03 3.37 -5.37
CA ALA A 390 13.38 4.65 -6.00
C ALA A 390 12.78 5.85 -5.26
N GLY A 391 11.77 5.66 -4.42
CA GLY A 391 11.02 6.75 -3.78
C GLY A 391 10.10 7.50 -4.75
N ALA A 392 9.97 7.02 -5.99
CA ALA A 392 9.21 7.63 -7.05
C ALA A 392 7.68 7.47 -6.84
N PRO A 393 6.86 8.43 -7.27
CA PRO A 393 5.42 8.27 -7.25
C PRO A 393 5.00 7.23 -8.30
N HIS A 394 4.00 6.42 -7.95
CA HIS A 394 3.45 5.42 -8.86
C HIS A 394 1.98 5.16 -8.57
N LEU A 395 1.28 4.76 -9.60
CA LEU A 395 -0.16 4.59 -9.58
C LEU A 395 -0.54 3.31 -10.33
N SER A 396 -1.40 2.48 -9.70
CA SER A 396 -2.02 1.32 -10.34
C SER A 396 -3.39 1.69 -10.87
N CYS A 397 -3.64 1.35 -12.14
CA CYS A 397 -4.94 1.45 -12.80
C CYS A 397 -5.44 0.05 -13.19
N PRO A 398 -6.74 -0.27 -13.07
CA PRO A 398 -7.32 -1.45 -13.70
C PRO A 398 -7.11 -1.41 -15.21
N CYS A 399 -6.67 -2.52 -15.83
CA CYS A 399 -6.40 -2.57 -17.27
C CYS A 399 -6.96 -3.81 -17.97
N GLY A 400 -7.59 -4.71 -17.23
CA GLY A 400 -8.18 -5.93 -17.79
C GLY A 400 -8.71 -6.87 -16.73
N TYR A 401 -9.12 -8.03 -17.18
CA TYR A 401 -9.65 -9.11 -16.35
C TYR A 401 -9.19 -10.46 -16.91
N ASP A 402 -9.04 -11.45 -16.03
CA ASP A 402 -8.87 -12.83 -16.45
C ASP A 402 -10.21 -13.46 -16.89
N GLU A 403 -10.20 -14.74 -17.27
CA GLU A 403 -11.40 -15.48 -17.67
C GLU A 403 -12.44 -15.64 -16.54
N ASN A 404 -12.01 -15.53 -15.26
CA ASN A 404 -12.85 -15.57 -14.08
C ASN A 404 -13.29 -14.18 -13.62
N CYS A 405 -13.10 -13.14 -14.45
CA CYS A 405 -13.38 -11.75 -14.13
C CYS A 405 -12.56 -11.16 -12.98
N MET A 406 -11.41 -11.76 -12.64
CA MET A 406 -10.50 -11.20 -11.66
C MET A 406 -9.73 -10.01 -12.24
N PRO A 407 -9.66 -8.89 -11.51
CA PRO A 407 -9.02 -7.68 -12.01
C PRO A 407 -7.51 -7.84 -12.25
N ILE A 408 -7.02 -7.14 -13.27
CA ILE A 408 -5.61 -6.99 -13.61
C ILE A 408 -5.29 -5.49 -13.69
N GLY A 409 -4.18 -5.08 -13.09
CA GLY A 409 -3.73 -3.69 -13.08
C GLY A 409 -2.45 -3.46 -13.87
N MET A 410 -2.32 -2.28 -14.45
CA MET A 410 -1.06 -1.70 -14.94
C MET A 410 -0.59 -0.59 -14.01
N GLN A 411 0.72 -0.36 -13.97
CA GLN A 411 1.35 0.59 -13.05
C GLN A 411 2.18 1.62 -13.82
N PHE A 412 1.83 2.90 -13.65
CA PHE A 412 2.63 4.04 -14.12
C PHE A 412 3.54 4.53 -13.00
N VAL A 413 4.79 4.79 -13.33
CA VAL A 413 5.80 5.39 -12.44
C VAL A 413 6.34 6.65 -13.10
N THR A 414 6.28 7.80 -12.43
CA THR A 414 6.81 9.07 -12.95
C THR A 414 8.00 9.56 -12.13
N ASP A 415 8.66 10.60 -12.59
CA ASP A 415 9.71 11.24 -11.81
C ASP A 415 9.14 11.87 -10.52
N HIS A 416 10.02 12.12 -9.58
CA HIS A 416 9.65 12.70 -8.27
C HIS A 416 8.85 13.99 -8.44
N TRP A 417 7.81 14.13 -7.63
CA TRP A 417 6.92 15.28 -7.57
C TRP A 417 6.01 15.48 -8.79
N ARG A 418 5.89 14.45 -9.64
CA ARG A 418 5.03 14.46 -10.83
C ARG A 418 3.77 13.59 -10.65
N GLU A 419 3.18 13.65 -9.47
CA GLU A 419 1.88 13.01 -9.20
C GLU A 419 0.77 13.54 -10.11
N ASP A 420 0.91 14.79 -10.60
CA ASP A 420 0.00 15.41 -11.55
C ASP A 420 -0.18 14.60 -12.84
N LEU A 421 0.93 14.09 -13.40
CA LEU A 421 0.90 13.22 -14.59
C LEU A 421 0.14 11.92 -14.33
N LEU A 422 0.40 11.28 -13.19
CA LEU A 422 -0.26 10.04 -12.80
C LEU A 422 -1.77 10.22 -12.62
N LEU A 423 -2.18 11.30 -11.95
CA LEU A 423 -3.57 11.61 -11.65
C LEU A 423 -4.35 11.98 -12.92
N ASN A 424 -3.75 12.79 -13.81
CA ASN A 424 -4.34 13.10 -15.11
C ASN A 424 -4.49 11.85 -15.98
N MET A 425 -3.47 10.95 -16.00
CA MET A 425 -3.53 9.70 -16.72
C MET A 425 -4.65 8.79 -16.17
N ALA A 426 -4.78 8.69 -14.85
CA ALA A 426 -5.84 7.90 -14.24
C ALA A 426 -7.25 8.40 -14.64
N GLU A 427 -7.46 9.72 -14.66
CA GLU A 427 -8.73 10.30 -15.09
C GLU A 427 -9.01 10.08 -16.59
N ASP A 428 -7.98 10.24 -17.45
CA ASP A 428 -8.15 10.03 -18.89
C ASP A 428 -8.35 8.55 -19.22
N TRP A 429 -7.61 7.65 -18.55
CA TRP A 429 -7.81 6.21 -18.66
C TRP A 429 -9.20 5.78 -18.19
N GLY A 430 -9.68 6.32 -17.06
CA GLY A 430 -11.01 6.03 -16.52
C GLY A 430 -12.19 6.43 -17.44
N LYS A 431 -11.96 7.36 -18.37
CA LYS A 431 -12.95 7.70 -19.42
C LYS A 431 -12.94 6.70 -20.58
N SER A 432 -11.84 6.00 -20.78
CA SER A 432 -11.61 5.10 -21.92
C SER A 432 -11.78 3.63 -21.57
N PHE A 433 -11.59 3.27 -20.30
CA PHE A 433 -11.66 1.91 -19.80
C PHE A 433 -12.84 1.73 -18.85
N ASP A 434 -13.75 0.80 -19.18
CA ASP A 434 -14.92 0.48 -18.35
C ASP A 434 -14.50 -0.43 -17.19
N VAL A 435 -14.36 0.16 -16.00
CA VAL A 435 -14.00 -0.56 -14.79
C VAL A 435 -15.22 -1.30 -14.23
N ARG A 436 -15.18 -2.64 -14.23
CA ARG A 436 -16.21 -3.44 -13.57
C ARG A 436 -16.20 -3.21 -12.08
N ARG A 437 -17.39 -3.09 -11.51
CA ARG A 437 -17.58 -3.01 -10.06
C ARG A 437 -17.95 -4.39 -9.51
N PRO A 438 -17.63 -4.68 -8.24
CA PRO A 438 -18.11 -5.88 -7.58
C PRO A 438 -19.63 -5.97 -7.59
N GLU A 439 -20.15 -7.20 -7.52
CA GLU A 439 -21.60 -7.46 -7.52
C GLU A 439 -22.35 -6.80 -6.36
N VAL A 440 -21.66 -6.62 -5.22
CA VAL A 440 -22.25 -6.04 -3.98
C VAL A 440 -21.59 -4.71 -3.68
N LEU A 441 -22.36 -3.66 -3.78
CA LEU A 441 -21.99 -2.28 -3.47
C LEU A 441 -22.85 -1.72 -2.32
N ILE A 442 -22.31 -0.70 -1.61
CA ILE A 442 -23.07 0.10 -0.63
C ILE A 442 -23.18 1.53 -1.10
#